data_650ad17ca64c1ca1d4f815568d3b1ff2
#
_entry.id   650ad17ca64c1ca1d4f815568d3b1ff2
#
_cell.length_a   1.000
_cell.length_b   1.000
_cell.length_c   1.000
_cell.angle_alpha   90.00
_cell.angle_beta   90.00
_cell.angle_gamma   90.00
#
_symmetry.space_group_name_H-M   'P 1'
#
loop_
_entity.id
_entity.type
_entity.pdbx_description
1 polymer ?
#
loop_
_entity_poly.entity_id
_entity_poly.type
_entity_poly.pdbx_seq_one_letter_code
_entity_poly.pdbx_strand_id
1 'polypeptide(L)'
;MTQMYCYQCEQTAKGTGCTAFGVCGKSPEVADLQDLLLYVTQGVSQYAHRARALGAIDKDVDVFVTEALFTTITNVNFDEERIEGLIRKAGQMRDRAKKLYEDACRKTGKTPETLGGPATVAIPATRDAMMTEAAKHGVA
;
A
#
# COMPACT_ATOMS: atom_id res chain seq x y z
N MET A 1 19.78 -1.27 -12.23
CA MET A 1 18.80 -0.27 -12.68
C MET A 1 17.42 -0.70 -12.27
N THR A 2 16.77 0.10 -11.47
CA THR A 2 15.38 -0.12 -11.12
C THR A 2 14.51 0.18 -12.34
N GLN A 3 13.79 -0.82 -12.80
CA GLN A 3 12.80 -0.66 -13.85
C GLN A 3 11.47 -0.28 -13.19
N MET A 4 10.91 0.86 -13.55
CA MET A 4 9.59 1.25 -13.07
C MET A 4 8.51 0.91 -14.10
N TYR A 5 7.29 0.79 -13.66
CA TYR A 5 6.11 0.88 -14.51
C TYR A 5 5.04 1.71 -13.80
N CYS A 6 4.52 2.74 -14.46
CA CYS A 6 3.45 3.57 -13.92
C CYS A 6 2.43 3.90 -15.01
N TYR A 7 1.18 3.59 -14.74
CA TYR A 7 0.03 3.92 -15.59
C TYR A 7 -1.10 4.49 -14.74
N GLN A 8 -0.77 5.42 -13.83
CA GLN A 8 -1.76 5.99 -12.92
C GLN A 8 -2.49 7.21 -13.48
N CYS A 9 -2.03 7.74 -14.61
CA CYS A 9 -2.70 8.87 -15.27
C CYS A 9 -2.77 8.62 -16.78
N GLU A 10 -3.56 9.45 -17.46
CA GLU A 10 -3.73 9.36 -18.91
C GLU A 10 -2.54 9.90 -19.70
N GLN A 11 -1.62 10.62 -19.03
CA GLN A 11 -0.49 11.29 -19.66
C GLN A 11 0.79 10.47 -19.63
N THR A 12 0.67 9.16 -19.58
CA THR A 12 1.84 8.27 -19.59
C THR A 12 2.62 8.36 -20.91
N ALA A 13 3.92 8.04 -20.85
CA ALA A 13 4.77 8.02 -22.02
C ALA A 13 4.17 7.16 -23.12
N LYS A 14 3.99 7.73 -24.31
CA LYS A 14 3.43 7.07 -25.50
C LYS A 14 2.02 6.46 -25.29
N GLY A 15 1.33 6.82 -24.22
CA GLY A 15 0.02 6.25 -23.89
C GLY A 15 0.06 4.79 -23.43
N THR A 16 1.25 4.24 -23.15
CA THR A 16 1.41 2.82 -22.78
C THR A 16 1.96 2.60 -21.37
N GLY A 17 2.33 3.67 -20.68
CA GLY A 17 2.92 3.62 -19.36
C GLY A 17 4.33 4.18 -19.32
N CYS A 18 4.74 4.71 -18.17
CA CYS A 18 6.09 5.22 -17.96
C CYS A 18 6.96 4.08 -17.42
N THR A 19 8.06 3.77 -18.10
CA THR A 19 8.93 2.63 -17.78
C THR A 19 10.35 3.01 -17.38
N ALA A 20 10.80 4.23 -17.72
CA ALA A 20 12.13 4.71 -17.40
C ALA A 20 12.08 5.87 -16.40
N PHE A 21 11.17 6.80 -16.62
CA PHE A 21 10.95 7.99 -15.78
C PHE A 21 9.53 8.50 -16.04
N GLY A 22 8.86 8.99 -15.01
CA GLY A 22 7.52 9.54 -15.18
C GLY A 22 7.54 10.83 -15.99
N VAL A 23 6.62 10.98 -16.93
CA VAL A 23 6.42 12.24 -17.67
C VAL A 23 6.14 13.39 -16.70
N CYS A 24 5.52 13.10 -15.56
CA CYS A 24 5.26 14.04 -14.48
C CYS A 24 6.48 14.38 -13.60
N GLY A 25 7.61 13.72 -13.82
CA GLY A 25 8.82 13.88 -13.01
C GLY A 25 9.01 12.79 -11.94
N LYS A 26 8.16 11.79 -11.88
CA LYS A 26 8.30 10.69 -10.94
C LYS A 26 9.53 9.84 -11.26
N SER A 27 10.43 9.66 -10.27
CA SER A 27 11.59 8.80 -10.41
C SER A 27 11.21 7.31 -10.27
N PRO A 28 12.05 6.38 -10.77
CA PRO A 28 11.84 4.95 -10.54
C PRO A 28 11.77 4.59 -9.05
N GLU A 29 12.59 5.22 -8.21
CA GLU A 29 12.62 4.99 -6.77
C GLU A 29 11.28 5.36 -6.12
N VAL A 30 10.75 6.53 -6.46
CA VAL A 30 9.44 6.98 -5.98
C VAL A 30 8.33 6.03 -6.46
N ALA A 31 8.37 5.61 -7.72
CA ALA A 31 7.39 4.68 -8.26
C ALA A 31 7.41 3.34 -7.50
N ASP A 32 8.58 2.79 -7.25
CA ASP A 32 8.73 1.53 -6.52
C ASP A 32 8.25 1.65 -5.07
N LEU A 33 8.59 2.73 -4.38
CA LEU A 33 8.10 2.99 -3.02
C LEU A 33 6.58 3.14 -2.99
N GLN A 34 6.00 3.80 -3.98
CA GLN A 34 4.54 3.91 -4.09
C GLN A 34 3.88 2.55 -4.36
N ASP A 35 4.50 1.70 -5.17
CA ASP A 35 4.01 0.33 -5.40
C ASP A 35 4.01 -0.48 -4.11
N LEU A 36 5.05 -0.37 -3.30
CA LEU A 36 5.10 -1.05 -2.00
C LEU A 36 4.05 -0.48 -1.04
N LEU A 37 3.88 0.84 -0.99
CA LEU A 37 2.84 1.48 -0.18
C LEU A 37 1.46 0.95 -0.57
N LEU A 38 1.18 0.87 -1.87
CA LEU A 38 -0.08 0.33 -2.39
C LEU A 38 -0.28 -1.12 -1.96
N TYR A 39 0.76 -1.93 -2.09
CA TYR A 39 0.71 -3.34 -1.72
C TYR A 39 0.40 -3.55 -0.23
N VAL A 40 1.09 -2.83 0.66
CA VAL A 40 0.81 -2.92 2.11
C VAL A 40 -0.59 -2.39 2.42
N THR A 41 -1.03 -1.33 1.74
CA THR A 41 -2.38 -0.77 1.91
C THR A 41 -3.46 -1.76 1.47
N GLN A 42 -3.20 -2.59 0.46
CA GLN A 42 -4.09 -3.71 0.12
C GLN A 42 -4.26 -4.66 1.32
N GLY A 43 -3.18 -4.93 2.07
CA GLY A 43 -3.25 -5.72 3.30
C GLY A 43 -4.12 -5.09 4.37
N VAL A 44 -4.00 -3.77 4.57
CA VAL A 44 -4.91 -3.03 5.47
C VAL A 44 -6.36 -3.23 5.04
N SER A 45 -6.63 -3.08 3.75
CA SER A 45 -7.98 -3.17 3.17
C SER A 45 -8.55 -4.58 3.28
N GLN A 46 -7.74 -5.62 3.16
CA GLN A 46 -8.19 -7.00 3.32
C GLN A 46 -8.81 -7.23 4.70
N TYR A 47 -8.16 -6.73 5.77
CA TYR A 47 -8.68 -6.84 7.12
C TYR A 47 -9.85 -5.90 7.38
N ALA A 48 -9.73 -4.64 6.96
CA ALA A 48 -10.77 -3.63 7.19
C ALA A 48 -12.09 -3.99 6.51
N HIS A 49 -12.03 -4.51 5.29
CA HIS A 49 -13.22 -4.95 4.54
C HIS A 49 -13.94 -6.09 5.27
N ARG A 50 -13.19 -7.07 5.74
CA ARG A 50 -13.75 -8.21 6.48
C ARG A 50 -14.31 -7.80 7.85
N ALA A 51 -13.63 -6.90 8.55
CA ALA A 51 -14.13 -6.34 9.80
C ALA A 51 -15.46 -5.61 9.58
N ARG A 52 -15.53 -4.80 8.52
CA ARG A 52 -16.75 -4.05 8.17
C ARG A 52 -17.93 -4.97 7.88
N ALA A 53 -17.69 -6.10 7.20
CA ALA A 53 -18.72 -7.10 6.94
C ALA A 53 -19.29 -7.71 8.24
N LEU A 54 -18.52 -7.65 9.32
CA LEU A 54 -18.94 -8.09 10.67
C LEU A 54 -19.45 -6.94 11.55
N GLY A 55 -19.62 -5.74 10.97
CA GLY A 55 -20.13 -4.58 11.67
C GLY A 55 -19.06 -3.76 12.42
N ALA A 56 -17.77 -4.08 12.26
CA ALA A 56 -16.69 -3.36 12.93
C ALA A 56 -16.01 -2.37 11.98
N ILE A 57 -15.94 -1.10 12.37
CA ILE A 57 -15.38 -0.01 11.57
C ILE A 57 -14.39 0.76 12.44
N ASP A 58 -13.23 1.08 11.87
CA ASP A 58 -12.25 2.00 12.45
C ASP A 58 -12.01 3.16 11.49
N LYS A 59 -12.46 4.33 11.88
CA LYS A 59 -12.34 5.54 11.06
C LYS A 59 -10.90 5.90 10.72
N ASP A 60 -9.97 5.70 11.64
CA ASP A 60 -8.57 6.03 11.41
C ASP A 60 -7.96 5.12 10.34
N VAL A 61 -8.36 3.86 10.31
CA VAL A 61 -7.95 2.92 9.26
C VAL A 61 -8.51 3.36 7.91
N ASP A 62 -9.79 3.73 7.85
CA ASP A 62 -10.44 4.18 6.61
C ASP A 62 -9.78 5.45 6.05
N VAL A 63 -9.51 6.43 6.92
CA VAL A 63 -8.83 7.67 6.55
C VAL A 63 -7.43 7.39 6.03
N PHE A 64 -6.69 6.49 6.68
CA PHE A 64 -5.36 6.13 6.24
C PHE A 64 -5.36 5.49 4.85
N VAL A 65 -6.28 4.58 4.56
CA VAL A 65 -6.41 3.96 3.22
C VAL A 65 -6.62 5.04 2.16
N THR A 66 -7.50 6.01 2.43
CA THR A 66 -7.73 7.13 1.52
C THR A 66 -6.48 7.98 1.32
N GLU A 67 -5.77 8.31 2.40
CA GLU A 67 -4.52 9.08 2.36
C GLU A 67 -3.46 8.36 1.54
N ALA A 68 -3.26 7.07 1.78
CA ALA A 68 -2.26 6.28 1.07
C ALA A 68 -2.56 6.20 -0.43
N LEU A 69 -3.80 5.94 -0.82
CA LEU A 69 -4.19 5.89 -2.22
C LEU A 69 -4.03 7.26 -2.89
N PHE A 70 -4.45 8.32 -2.22
CA PHE A 70 -4.30 9.68 -2.74
C PHE A 70 -2.83 10.06 -2.97
N THR A 71 -1.94 9.64 -2.07
CA THR A 71 -0.50 9.87 -2.20
C THR A 71 0.07 9.23 -3.47
N THR A 72 -0.42 8.07 -3.88
CA THR A 72 0.09 7.37 -5.07
C THR A 72 -0.41 7.95 -6.38
N ILE A 73 -1.58 8.58 -6.39
CA ILE A 73 -2.20 9.08 -7.63
C ILE A 73 -2.00 10.57 -7.89
N THR A 74 -1.51 11.33 -6.90
CA THR A 74 -1.25 12.75 -7.07
C THR A 74 0.23 13.01 -7.35
N ASN A 75 0.50 13.96 -8.25
CA ASN A 75 1.85 14.33 -8.64
C ASN A 75 2.48 15.36 -7.68
N VAL A 76 2.00 15.47 -6.47
CA VAL A 76 2.45 16.47 -5.49
C VAL A 76 3.36 15.90 -4.40
N ASN A 77 3.53 14.59 -4.36
CA ASN A 77 4.29 13.96 -3.28
C ASN A 77 5.29 12.95 -3.82
N PHE A 78 6.47 13.49 -4.19
CA PHE A 78 7.63 12.68 -4.63
C PHE A 78 8.73 12.65 -3.57
N ASP A 79 8.38 12.95 -2.31
CA ASP A 79 9.30 12.86 -1.18
C ASP A 79 9.42 11.41 -0.72
N GLU A 80 10.58 10.82 -0.99
CA GLU A 80 10.86 9.43 -0.67
C GLU A 80 10.78 9.14 0.85
N GLU A 81 11.28 10.06 1.68
CA GLU A 81 11.21 9.91 3.14
C GLU A 81 9.77 9.86 3.64
N ARG A 82 8.92 10.70 3.06
CA ARG A 82 7.50 10.70 3.41
C ARG A 82 6.81 9.41 3.00
N ILE A 83 7.12 8.90 1.81
CA ILE A 83 6.55 7.62 1.35
C ILE A 83 7.04 6.46 2.23
N GLU A 84 8.31 6.45 2.63
CA GLU A 84 8.81 5.47 3.60
C GLU A 84 8.05 5.53 4.93
N GLY A 85 7.80 6.73 5.43
CA GLY A 85 7.01 6.95 6.65
C GLY A 85 5.59 6.40 6.50
N LEU A 86 4.97 6.61 5.34
CA LEU A 86 3.64 6.07 5.04
C LEU A 86 3.64 4.54 4.93
N ILE A 87 4.69 3.94 4.39
CA ILE A 87 4.83 2.47 4.34
C ILE A 87 4.89 1.90 5.76
N ARG A 88 5.67 2.51 6.65
CA ARG A 88 5.75 2.09 8.07
C ARG A 88 4.40 2.26 8.76
N LYS A 89 3.73 3.39 8.53
CA LYS A 89 2.38 3.65 9.06
C LYS A 89 1.37 2.63 8.51
N ALA A 90 1.48 2.25 7.24
CA ALA A 90 0.64 1.22 6.64
C ALA A 90 0.79 -0.12 7.37
N GLY A 91 2.01 -0.50 7.74
CA GLY A 91 2.25 -1.69 8.55
C GLY A 91 1.54 -1.64 9.90
N GLN A 92 1.61 -0.49 10.59
CA GLN A 92 0.91 -0.28 11.86
C GLN A 92 -0.60 -0.31 11.70
N MET A 93 -1.13 0.32 10.66
CA MET A 93 -2.56 0.32 10.36
C MET A 93 -3.06 -1.07 9.96
N ARG A 94 -2.23 -1.86 9.30
CA ARG A 94 -2.53 -3.25 8.98
C ARG A 94 -2.68 -4.08 10.25
N ASP A 95 -1.78 -3.93 11.21
CA ASP A 95 -1.86 -4.63 12.50
C ASP A 95 -3.13 -4.20 13.26
N ARG A 96 -3.46 -2.93 13.23
CA ARG A 96 -4.69 -2.38 13.84
C ARG A 96 -5.96 -2.94 13.17
N ALA A 97 -5.98 -3.00 11.85
CA ALA A 97 -7.09 -3.56 11.09
C ALA A 97 -7.25 -5.07 11.33
N LYS A 98 -6.12 -5.79 11.43
CA LYS A 98 -6.10 -7.21 11.79
C LYS A 98 -6.74 -7.44 13.15
N LYS A 99 -6.33 -6.68 14.15
CA LYS A 99 -6.91 -6.78 15.51
C LYS A 99 -8.41 -6.47 15.49
N LEU A 100 -8.81 -5.44 14.78
CA LEU A 100 -10.23 -5.10 14.61
C LEU A 100 -11.03 -6.28 14.05
N TYR A 101 -10.50 -6.92 13.01
CA TYR A 101 -11.12 -8.09 12.39
C TYR A 101 -11.18 -9.29 13.34
N GLU A 102 -10.08 -9.60 14.01
CA GLU A 102 -10.03 -10.73 14.96
C GLU A 102 -10.98 -10.53 16.13
N ASP A 103 -11.08 -9.31 16.67
CA ASP A 103 -12.02 -8.95 17.74
C ASP A 103 -13.48 -9.08 17.25
N ALA A 104 -13.77 -8.65 16.04
CA ALA A 104 -15.09 -8.79 15.44
C ALA A 104 -15.47 -10.26 15.24
N CYS A 105 -14.53 -11.10 14.84
CA CYS A 105 -14.73 -12.55 14.73
C CYS A 105 -15.09 -13.16 16.09
N ARG A 106 -14.36 -12.81 17.15
CA ARG A 106 -14.65 -13.30 18.50
C ARG A 106 -16.04 -12.91 18.96
N LYS A 107 -16.44 -11.66 18.72
CA LYS A 107 -17.78 -11.16 19.12
C LYS A 107 -18.91 -11.82 18.35
N THR A 108 -18.68 -12.28 17.14
CA THR A 108 -19.68 -12.94 16.30
C THR A 108 -19.57 -14.44 16.27
N GLY A 109 -18.64 -15.03 17.03
CA GLY A 109 -18.43 -16.48 17.10
C GLY A 109 -17.82 -17.07 15.83
N LYS A 110 -17.15 -16.26 15.02
CA LYS A 110 -16.49 -16.71 13.79
C LYS A 110 -15.00 -16.91 14.00
N THR A 111 -14.42 -17.86 13.24
CA THR A 111 -12.97 -18.07 13.21
C THR A 111 -12.36 -17.13 12.17
N PRO A 112 -11.30 -16.34 12.51
CA PRO A 112 -10.64 -15.49 11.53
C PRO A 112 -10.06 -16.30 10.39
N GLU A 113 -10.18 -15.77 9.16
CA GLU A 113 -9.53 -16.34 7.98
C GLU A 113 -8.01 -16.12 8.06
N THR A 114 -7.25 -17.10 7.59
CA THR A 114 -5.80 -16.94 7.39
C THR A 114 -5.57 -16.25 6.05
N LEU A 115 -5.05 -15.02 6.10
CA LEU A 115 -4.78 -14.22 4.92
C LEU A 115 -3.28 -14.27 4.57
N GLY A 116 -2.96 -14.09 3.30
CA GLY A 116 -1.59 -14.07 2.80
C GLY A 116 -1.31 -12.88 1.90
N GLY A 117 -0.16 -12.88 1.25
CA GLY A 117 0.23 -11.80 0.35
C GLY A 117 0.37 -10.46 1.07
N PRO A 118 -0.39 -9.42 0.65
CA PRO A 118 -0.29 -8.09 1.26
C PRO A 118 -0.58 -8.07 2.76
N ALA A 119 -1.39 -9.01 3.23
CA ALA A 119 -1.75 -9.11 4.65
C ALA A 119 -0.60 -9.52 5.56
N THR A 120 0.42 -10.17 5.00
CA THR A 120 1.51 -10.78 5.78
C THR A 120 2.91 -10.33 5.37
N VAL A 121 3.06 -9.50 4.36
CA VAL A 121 4.38 -9.01 3.94
C VAL A 121 5.06 -8.27 5.09
N ALA A 122 6.32 -8.59 5.36
CA ALA A 122 7.10 -7.89 6.37
C ALA A 122 7.44 -6.47 5.86
N ILE A 123 7.37 -5.49 6.78
CA ILE A 123 7.73 -4.12 6.44
C ILE A 123 9.24 -3.95 6.58
N PRO A 124 9.99 -3.71 5.49
CA PRO A 124 11.43 -3.54 5.57
C PRO A 124 11.81 -2.28 6.37
N ALA A 125 12.93 -2.35 7.09
CA ALA A 125 13.38 -1.26 7.96
C ALA A 125 14.10 -0.14 7.21
N THR A 126 14.73 -0.45 6.07
CA THR A 126 15.55 0.50 5.32
C THR A 126 14.97 0.74 3.93
N ARG A 127 15.37 1.88 3.32
CA ARG A 127 14.97 2.22 1.95
C ARG A 127 15.41 1.14 0.96
N ASP A 128 16.65 0.68 1.03
CA ASP A 128 17.18 -0.33 0.12
C ASP A 128 16.41 -1.65 0.23
N ALA A 129 16.06 -2.06 1.45
CA ALA A 129 15.23 -3.25 1.68
C ALA A 129 13.80 -3.04 1.18
N MET A 130 13.24 -1.83 1.30
CA MET A 130 11.93 -1.49 0.72
C MET A 130 11.96 -1.57 -0.80
N MET A 131 13.01 -1.07 -1.44
CA MET A 131 13.17 -1.15 -2.90
C MET A 131 13.26 -2.60 -3.38
N THR A 132 14.01 -3.43 -2.65
CA THR A 132 14.11 -4.87 -2.95
C THR A 132 12.75 -5.56 -2.81
N GLU A 133 11.99 -5.23 -1.77
CA GLU A 133 10.64 -5.79 -1.58
C GLU A 133 9.68 -5.30 -2.65
N ALA A 134 9.72 -4.00 -2.98
CA ALA A 134 8.86 -3.40 -4.00
C ALA A 134 9.01 -4.09 -5.37
N ALA A 135 10.23 -4.48 -5.73
CA ALA A 135 10.50 -5.17 -7.00
C ALA A 135 9.77 -6.51 -7.14
N LYS A 136 9.36 -7.12 -6.03
CA LYS A 136 8.59 -8.38 -6.03
C LYS A 136 7.10 -8.16 -6.27
N HIS A 137 6.61 -6.94 -6.10
CA HIS A 137 5.18 -6.62 -6.08
C HIS A 137 4.80 -5.53 -7.08
N GLY A 138 5.68 -5.17 -7.99
CA GLY A 138 5.42 -4.21 -9.05
C GLY A 138 4.32 -4.70 -9.99
N VAL A 139 3.63 -3.76 -10.63
CA VAL A 139 2.53 -4.02 -11.56
C VAL A 139 2.99 -4.34 -12.99
N ALA A 140 4.29 -4.37 -13.20
CA ALA A 140 4.88 -4.68 -14.51
C ALA A 140 4.95 -6.19 -14.74
#